data_7f2123cba951400108da06238a9cd32a
#
_entry.id   7f2123cba951400108da06238a9cd32a
#
_cell.length_a   1.000
_cell.length_b   1.000
_cell.length_c   1.000
_cell.angle_alpha   90.00
_cell.angle_beta   90.00
_cell.angle_gamma   90.00
#
_symmetry.space_group_name_H-M   'P 1'
#
loop_
_entity.id
_entity.type
_entity.pdbx_description
1 polymer ?
#
loop_
_entity_poly.entity_id
_entity_poly.type
_entity_poly.pdbx_seq_one_letter_code
_entity_poly.pdbx_strand_id
1 'polypeptide(L)'
;MAAELALAMATCTAPVNIAVIKYWGKRDTDLILPINSSLSVTLHQDQLKTTTTAAASRDFTEDRLWLNGKEVDVGHPRVQACLREVRRLARKRRGGSEDTAALSLSYKIHIASENNFPTAAGLASSAAGYACLVSALARLYGVEEELSEVARQGSGSACRSMFGGFVQWQCGERPDGTDSLALQVAPETHWPELRVLVLVVSGEKKPMGSTVGMQTSVETSPLLKHRAEVVVPERLAQMMRHIRERDFEGFGQLAMRDSNQFHATCLDTFPPIFYLTDLSRHIIALAHRYNTHHGHTKVAYTFDAGPNAVIFALADTVAEFVEVVRRSFPPATNGDQFVRGLPMGSAVLSQELVAAVVTEPVPGAVQYILHTKLGPGPQLVDDPSQHLLGADGLPRSHA
;
A
#
# COMPACT_ATOMS: atom_id res chain seq x y z
N MET A 1 4.09 24.15 38.66
CA MET A 1 3.96 24.58 37.24
C MET A 1 4.56 23.46 36.40
N ALA A 2 3.71 22.70 35.68
CA ALA A 2 4.21 21.74 34.69
C ALA A 2 4.96 22.54 33.62
N ALA A 3 6.20 22.17 33.34
CA ALA A 3 6.97 22.78 32.27
C ALA A 3 6.24 22.53 30.94
N GLU A 4 5.77 23.58 30.30
CA GLU A 4 5.21 23.53 28.96
C GLU A 4 6.26 22.92 28.03
N LEU A 5 5.92 21.81 27.38
CA LEU A 5 6.85 21.14 26.46
C LEU A 5 7.19 22.09 25.32
N ALA A 6 8.44 22.55 25.26
CA ALA A 6 8.90 23.45 24.21
C ALA A 6 8.83 22.77 22.82
N LEU A 7 8.97 21.46 22.78
CA LEU A 7 8.89 20.64 21.58
C LEU A 7 8.20 19.32 21.92
N ALA A 8 7.12 18.98 21.25
CA ALA A 8 6.50 17.67 21.28
C ALA A 8 6.76 16.94 19.95
N MET A 9 7.04 15.66 20.01
CA MET A 9 7.42 14.86 18.84
C MET A 9 6.85 13.46 18.94
N ALA A 10 6.37 12.92 17.82
CA ALA A 10 5.91 11.53 17.72
C ALA A 10 6.39 10.94 16.40
N THR A 11 6.83 9.68 16.44
CA THR A 11 7.26 8.92 15.26
C THR A 11 6.47 7.64 15.15
N CYS A 12 5.96 7.35 13.96
CA CYS A 12 5.28 6.10 13.61
C CYS A 12 5.86 5.52 12.34
N THR A 13 5.63 4.22 12.15
CA THR A 13 5.82 3.54 10.88
C THR A 13 4.50 2.99 10.39
N ALA A 14 4.33 2.88 9.09
CA ALA A 14 3.13 2.32 8.48
C ALA A 14 3.46 1.42 7.29
N PRO A 15 2.63 0.40 7.05
CA PRO A 15 2.86 -0.58 6.00
C PRO A 15 2.32 -0.16 4.65
N VAL A 16 2.86 -0.78 3.60
CA VAL A 16 2.26 -0.86 2.28
C VAL A 16 1.13 -1.89 2.29
N ASN A 17 0.08 -1.67 1.54
CA ASN A 17 -0.93 -2.69 1.28
C ASN A 17 -1.11 -2.91 -0.23
N ILE A 18 -1.47 -4.15 -0.59
CA ILE A 18 -1.73 -4.56 -1.97
C ILE A 18 -3.16 -5.08 -2.06
N ALA A 19 -3.98 -4.43 -2.88
CA ALA A 19 -5.34 -4.87 -3.10
C ALA A 19 -5.40 -6.18 -3.90
N VAL A 20 -6.27 -7.09 -3.49
CA VAL A 20 -6.63 -8.33 -4.20
C VAL A 20 -8.03 -8.23 -4.81
N ILE A 21 -8.90 -7.38 -4.26
CA ILE A 21 -10.09 -6.84 -4.93
C ILE A 21 -9.86 -5.34 -5.05
N LYS A 22 -9.69 -4.88 -6.29
CA LYS A 22 -9.16 -3.56 -6.60
C LYS A 22 -10.17 -2.44 -6.35
N TYR A 23 -9.65 -1.32 -5.87
CA TYR A 23 -10.32 -0.03 -5.82
C TYR A 23 -9.96 0.77 -7.08
N TRP A 24 -10.99 1.22 -7.80
CA TRP A 24 -10.82 2.11 -8.94
C TRP A 24 -12.08 2.93 -9.15
N GLY A 25 -11.94 4.25 -9.07
CA GLY A 25 -13.03 5.20 -9.26
C GLY A 25 -13.64 5.72 -7.95
N LYS A 26 -13.97 7.01 -7.96
CA LYS A 26 -14.60 7.72 -6.84
C LYS A 26 -16.00 8.18 -7.23
N ARG A 27 -16.95 8.09 -6.28
CA ARG A 27 -18.26 8.73 -6.37
C ARG A 27 -18.25 10.17 -5.82
N ASP A 28 -17.26 10.47 -4.96
CA ASP A 28 -17.02 11.81 -4.42
C ASP A 28 -15.50 12.03 -4.34
N THR A 29 -15.03 13.07 -5.05
CA THR A 29 -13.59 13.38 -5.15
C THR A 29 -13.06 14.20 -3.97
N ASP A 30 -13.91 14.94 -3.29
CA ASP A 30 -13.52 15.78 -2.15
C ASP A 30 -13.41 14.95 -0.86
N LEU A 31 -14.40 14.09 -0.62
CA LEU A 31 -14.42 13.18 0.52
C LEU A 31 -13.66 11.87 0.26
N ILE A 32 -13.22 11.64 -0.97
CA ILE A 32 -12.54 10.41 -1.42
C ILE A 32 -13.37 9.18 -1.08
N LEU A 33 -14.58 9.16 -1.62
CA LEU A 33 -15.49 8.02 -1.49
C LEU A 33 -15.42 7.15 -2.73
N PRO A 34 -15.23 5.83 -2.59
CA PRO A 34 -15.09 4.93 -3.72
C PRO A 34 -16.44 4.57 -4.32
N ILE A 35 -16.44 4.12 -5.58
CA ILE A 35 -17.64 3.54 -6.20
C ILE A 35 -17.84 2.06 -5.88
N ASN A 36 -16.78 1.40 -5.41
CA ASN A 36 -16.82 -0.01 -5.01
C ASN A 36 -15.96 -0.25 -3.77
N SER A 37 -16.36 -1.20 -2.96
CA SER A 37 -15.54 -1.71 -1.85
C SER A 37 -14.31 -2.44 -2.39
N SER A 38 -13.29 -2.58 -1.56
CA SER A 38 -12.03 -3.24 -1.92
C SER A 38 -11.48 -4.07 -0.76
N LEU A 39 -10.52 -4.93 -1.06
CA LEU A 39 -9.86 -5.76 -0.05
C LEU A 39 -8.38 -5.88 -0.37
N SER A 40 -7.54 -5.79 0.65
CA SER A 40 -6.09 -5.82 0.50
C SER A 40 -5.41 -6.70 1.53
N VAL A 41 -4.15 -7.04 1.23
CA VAL A 41 -3.21 -7.61 2.19
C VAL A 41 -2.23 -6.52 2.63
N THR A 42 -1.94 -6.47 3.92
CA THR A 42 -0.96 -5.57 4.51
C THR A 42 0.40 -6.26 4.53
N LEU A 43 1.42 -5.62 3.96
CA LEU A 43 2.76 -6.18 3.87
C LEU A 43 3.59 -5.89 5.13
N HIS A 44 4.56 -6.77 5.41
CA HIS A 44 5.39 -6.67 6.60
C HIS A 44 6.36 -5.49 6.52
N GLN A 45 6.43 -4.72 7.59
CA GLN A 45 7.23 -3.49 7.66
C GLN A 45 8.74 -3.74 7.76
N ASP A 46 9.18 -4.95 8.04
CA ASP A 46 10.60 -5.29 7.97
C ASP A 46 11.17 -5.14 6.55
N GLN A 47 10.33 -5.29 5.53
CA GLN A 47 10.72 -5.14 4.13
C GLN A 47 10.29 -3.82 3.52
N LEU A 48 9.06 -3.37 3.78
CA LEU A 48 8.48 -2.17 3.18
C LEU A 48 7.77 -1.34 4.24
N LYS A 49 8.24 -0.12 4.46
CA LYS A 49 7.60 0.82 5.40
C LYS A 49 7.79 2.27 5.01
N THR A 50 6.87 3.09 5.48
CA THR A 50 7.03 4.53 5.62
C THR A 50 7.29 4.84 7.09
N THR A 51 8.20 5.74 7.36
CA THR A 51 8.45 6.33 8.70
C THR A 51 8.06 7.79 8.65
N THR A 52 7.30 8.27 9.62
CA THR A 52 6.91 9.68 9.71
C THR A 52 7.13 10.18 11.14
N THR A 53 7.81 11.31 11.25
CA THR A 53 7.95 12.08 12.49
C THR A 53 7.16 13.38 12.36
N ALA A 54 6.28 13.63 13.32
CA ALA A 54 5.56 14.89 13.45
C ALA A 54 6.01 15.60 14.73
N ALA A 55 6.31 16.88 14.65
CA ALA A 55 6.72 17.70 15.77
C ALA A 55 5.92 19.00 15.80
N ALA A 56 5.57 19.48 16.99
CA ALA A 56 4.92 20.76 17.19
C ALA A 56 5.64 21.54 18.29
N SER A 57 5.78 22.84 18.09
CA SER A 57 6.43 23.75 19.03
C SER A 57 5.86 25.15 18.92
N ARG A 58 5.79 25.87 20.05
CA ARG A 58 5.48 27.29 20.07
C ARG A 58 6.52 28.16 19.32
N ASP A 59 7.73 27.62 19.17
CA ASP A 59 8.84 28.32 18.54
C ASP A 59 8.85 28.15 17.01
N PHE A 60 8.02 27.29 16.45
CA PHE A 60 7.88 27.16 15.01
C PHE A 60 7.07 28.32 14.44
N THR A 61 7.59 28.89 13.34
CA THR A 61 6.98 30.07 12.70
C THR A 61 6.00 29.72 11.59
N GLU A 62 6.15 28.52 11.01
CA GLU A 62 5.31 28.02 9.89
C GLU A 62 5.22 26.50 9.92
N ASP A 63 4.20 25.98 9.26
CA ASP A 63 4.09 24.54 9.00
C ASP A 63 5.06 24.16 7.89
N ARG A 64 5.78 23.04 8.05
CA ARG A 64 6.75 22.53 7.07
C ARG A 64 6.64 21.02 6.89
N LEU A 65 6.93 20.56 5.68
CA LEU A 65 6.87 19.13 5.31
C LEU A 65 8.08 18.75 4.47
N TRP A 66 8.73 17.64 4.83
CA TRP A 66 9.81 17.02 4.06
C TRP A 66 9.43 15.59 3.68
N LEU A 67 9.59 15.25 2.41
CA LEU A 67 9.41 13.92 1.88
C LEU A 67 10.74 13.40 1.33
N ASN A 68 11.22 12.29 1.89
CA ASN A 68 12.51 11.68 1.51
C ASN A 68 13.66 12.71 1.47
N GLY A 69 13.74 13.54 2.51
CA GLY A 69 14.78 14.54 2.68
C GLY A 69 14.60 15.85 1.89
N LYS A 70 13.53 15.96 1.10
CA LYS A 70 13.25 17.19 0.31
C LYS A 70 12.04 17.91 0.85
N GLU A 71 12.20 19.22 1.08
CA GLU A 71 11.08 20.06 1.48
C GLU A 71 10.06 20.19 0.34
N VAL A 72 8.79 20.03 0.69
CA VAL A 72 7.66 20.12 -0.23
C VAL A 72 6.58 21.03 0.36
N ASP A 73 5.64 21.45 -0.47
CA ASP A 73 4.53 22.30 -0.03
C ASP A 73 3.61 21.55 0.93
N VAL A 74 3.55 22.00 2.18
CA VAL A 74 2.64 21.48 3.20
C VAL A 74 1.18 21.85 2.92
N GLY A 75 0.95 22.83 2.08
CA GLY A 75 -0.39 23.32 1.70
C GLY A 75 -1.18 22.39 0.80
N HIS A 76 -0.62 21.22 0.42
CA HIS A 76 -1.34 20.25 -0.40
C HIS A 76 -2.69 19.89 0.25
N PRO A 77 -3.82 19.95 -0.50
CA PRO A 77 -5.16 19.81 0.06
C PRO A 77 -5.39 18.54 0.87
N ARG A 78 -4.81 17.41 0.46
CA ARG A 78 -4.95 16.13 1.16
C ARG A 78 -4.18 16.09 2.48
N VAL A 79 -3.00 16.68 2.53
CA VAL A 79 -2.23 16.84 3.78
C VAL A 79 -3.00 17.73 4.74
N GLN A 80 -3.51 18.84 4.27
CA GLN A 80 -4.31 19.78 5.07
C GLN A 80 -5.61 19.16 5.56
N ALA A 81 -6.27 18.30 4.75
CA ALA A 81 -7.46 17.57 5.18
C ALA A 81 -7.18 16.64 6.37
N CYS A 82 -6.09 15.87 6.30
CA CYS A 82 -5.68 14.99 7.40
C CYS A 82 -5.36 15.79 8.67
N LEU A 83 -4.58 16.85 8.54
CA LEU A 83 -4.19 17.69 9.66
C LEU A 83 -5.40 18.36 10.35
N ARG A 84 -6.29 18.92 9.56
CA ARG A 84 -7.53 19.54 10.05
C ARG A 84 -8.42 18.54 10.80
N GLU A 85 -8.57 17.35 10.25
CA GLU A 85 -9.45 16.33 10.81
C GLU A 85 -8.89 15.74 12.10
N VAL A 86 -7.59 15.46 12.17
CA VAL A 86 -6.96 15.01 13.42
C VAL A 86 -7.06 16.07 14.50
N ARG A 87 -6.84 17.34 14.16
CA ARG A 87 -7.03 18.46 15.09
C ARG A 87 -8.48 18.60 15.56
N ARG A 88 -9.44 18.38 14.67
CA ARG A 88 -10.88 18.37 15.02
C ARG A 88 -11.19 17.28 16.05
N LEU A 89 -10.72 16.07 15.83
CA LEU A 89 -10.86 14.95 16.76
C LEU A 89 -10.20 15.24 18.11
N ALA A 90 -9.03 15.85 18.11
CA ALA A 90 -8.34 16.25 19.33
C ALA A 90 -9.16 17.28 20.14
N ARG A 91 -9.75 18.30 19.49
CA ARG A 91 -10.61 19.30 20.14
C ARG A 91 -11.84 18.65 20.74
N LYS A 92 -12.50 17.77 20.01
CA LYS A 92 -13.69 17.04 20.47
C LYS A 92 -13.39 16.24 21.75
N ARG A 93 -12.26 15.52 21.76
CA ARG A 93 -11.81 14.74 22.92
C ARG A 93 -11.55 15.61 24.14
N ARG A 94 -10.99 16.81 23.96
CA ARG A 94 -10.69 17.75 25.04
C ARG A 94 -11.92 18.43 25.63
N GLY A 95 -13.09 18.25 25.03
CA GLY A 95 -14.37 18.78 25.54
C GLY A 95 -14.45 20.32 25.66
N GLY A 96 -13.62 21.05 24.90
CA GLY A 96 -13.56 22.51 24.95
C GLY A 96 -12.84 23.08 26.19
N SER A 97 -12.30 22.23 27.08
CA SER A 97 -11.40 22.68 28.14
C SER A 97 -9.99 22.80 27.57
N GLU A 98 -9.36 23.97 27.77
CA GLU A 98 -7.92 24.07 27.61
C GLU A 98 -7.28 23.27 28.76
N ASP A 99 -7.02 22.01 28.50
CA ASP A 99 -6.14 21.24 29.37
C ASP A 99 -4.75 21.82 29.21
N THR A 100 -4.28 22.56 30.19
CA THR A 100 -2.96 23.21 30.19
C THR A 100 -1.79 22.23 30.13
N ALA A 101 -2.03 20.93 30.32
CA ALA A 101 -1.05 19.87 30.17
C ALA A 101 -1.01 19.30 28.75
N ALA A 102 -2.00 19.60 27.89
CA ALA A 102 -2.06 19.10 26.51
C ALA A 102 -1.32 20.04 25.55
N LEU A 103 -0.73 19.44 24.49
CA LEU A 103 -0.12 20.19 23.41
C LEU A 103 -1.12 21.14 22.74
N SER A 104 -0.77 22.41 22.58
CA SER A 104 -1.63 23.38 21.91
C SER A 104 -1.85 23.03 20.45
N LEU A 105 -3.11 23.04 20.01
CA LEU A 105 -3.50 22.80 18.62
C LEU A 105 -3.18 23.97 17.70
N SER A 106 -2.81 25.14 18.27
CA SER A 106 -2.41 26.34 17.53
C SER A 106 -0.94 26.34 17.13
N TYR A 107 -0.12 25.49 17.75
CA TYR A 107 1.31 25.42 17.42
C TYR A 107 1.52 24.94 15.98
N LYS A 108 2.49 25.56 15.32
CA LYS A 108 2.93 25.14 14.00
C LYS A 108 3.57 23.75 14.07
N ILE A 109 3.51 23.04 12.96
CA ILE A 109 3.93 21.66 12.89
C ILE A 109 5.00 21.44 11.81
N HIS A 110 6.01 20.66 12.15
CA HIS A 110 6.99 20.15 11.20
C HIS A 110 6.81 18.65 11.04
N ILE A 111 6.81 18.18 9.80
CA ILE A 111 6.58 16.77 9.45
C ILE A 111 7.70 16.31 8.52
N ALA A 112 8.35 15.21 8.84
CA ALA A 112 9.27 14.54 7.96
C ALA A 112 8.81 13.10 7.73
N SER A 113 8.80 12.66 6.47
CA SER A 113 8.38 11.32 6.08
C SER A 113 9.35 10.72 5.10
N GLU A 114 9.67 9.45 5.29
CA GLU A 114 10.62 8.69 4.46
C GLU A 114 10.09 7.30 4.17
N ASN A 115 10.30 6.85 2.93
CA ASN A 115 10.08 5.46 2.54
C ASN A 115 11.42 4.73 2.49
N ASN A 116 11.44 3.46 2.91
CA ASN A 116 12.61 2.59 2.73
C ASN A 116 12.61 1.88 1.36
N PHE A 117 11.74 2.30 0.45
CA PHE A 117 11.58 1.76 -0.91
C PHE A 117 11.45 2.91 -1.92
N PRO A 118 11.78 2.68 -3.20
CA PRO A 118 11.67 3.73 -4.22
C PRO A 118 10.21 4.16 -4.45
N THR A 119 9.93 5.45 -4.32
CA THR A 119 8.58 6.02 -4.51
C THR A 119 8.07 5.91 -5.94
N ALA A 120 8.98 5.84 -6.92
CA ALA A 120 8.64 5.75 -8.34
C ALA A 120 8.36 4.31 -8.82
N ALA A 121 8.55 3.30 -7.97
CA ALA A 121 8.48 1.89 -8.37
C ALA A 121 7.05 1.32 -8.50
N GLY A 122 6.00 2.16 -8.46
CA GLY A 122 4.60 1.69 -8.54
C GLY A 122 4.14 0.88 -7.33
N LEU A 123 4.90 0.88 -6.25
CA LEU A 123 4.47 0.39 -4.95
C LEU A 123 3.62 1.47 -4.27
N ALA A 124 2.56 1.10 -3.60
CA ALA A 124 1.53 1.99 -3.03
C ALA A 124 2.08 2.96 -1.96
N SER A 125 3.00 3.85 -2.35
CA SER A 125 3.70 4.78 -1.47
C SER A 125 2.76 5.81 -0.83
N SER A 126 1.74 6.28 -1.55
CA SER A 126 0.76 7.23 -1.02
C SER A 126 -0.08 6.61 0.09
N ALA A 127 -0.44 5.34 -0.02
CA ALA A 127 -1.20 4.63 1.01
C ALA A 127 -0.42 4.55 2.33
N ALA A 128 0.80 4.04 2.28
CA ALA A 128 1.68 3.98 3.46
C ALA A 128 2.00 5.39 4.00
N GLY A 129 2.25 6.34 3.12
CA GLY A 129 2.57 7.72 3.49
C GLY A 129 1.47 8.41 4.28
N TYR A 130 0.23 8.37 3.80
CA TYR A 130 -0.90 8.99 4.51
C TYR A 130 -1.33 8.22 5.76
N ALA A 131 -1.28 6.89 5.74
CA ALA A 131 -1.51 6.10 6.95
C ALA A 131 -0.50 6.46 8.04
N CYS A 132 0.77 6.60 7.67
CA CYS A 132 1.84 6.97 8.59
C CYS A 132 1.67 8.39 9.13
N LEU A 133 1.35 9.35 8.26
CA LEU A 133 1.07 10.73 8.61
C LEU A 133 -0.04 10.82 9.65
N VAL A 134 -1.17 10.19 9.39
CA VAL A 134 -2.33 10.21 10.29
C VAL A 134 -1.99 9.55 11.63
N SER A 135 -1.28 8.44 11.62
CA SER A 135 -0.84 7.76 12.84
C SER A 135 0.10 8.63 13.68
N ALA A 136 1.07 9.29 13.07
CA ALA A 136 1.99 10.20 13.76
C ALA A 136 1.27 11.43 14.32
N LEU A 137 0.37 12.05 13.57
CA LEU A 137 -0.44 13.18 14.02
C LEU A 137 -1.36 12.80 15.17
N ALA A 138 -2.03 11.66 15.07
CA ALA A 138 -2.91 11.17 16.13
C ALA A 138 -2.13 10.94 17.43
N ARG A 139 -0.95 10.35 17.33
CA ARG A 139 -0.07 10.15 18.48
C ARG A 139 0.39 11.48 19.09
N LEU A 140 0.77 12.43 18.24
CA LEU A 140 1.22 13.75 18.68
C LEU A 140 0.13 14.49 19.46
N TYR A 141 -1.10 14.45 18.99
CA TYR A 141 -2.25 15.14 19.59
C TYR A 141 -3.04 14.31 20.59
N GLY A 142 -2.64 13.07 20.86
CA GLY A 142 -3.31 12.19 21.82
C GLY A 142 -4.69 11.69 21.37
N VAL A 143 -4.89 11.51 20.07
CA VAL A 143 -6.13 10.94 19.50
C VAL A 143 -6.01 9.42 19.43
N GLU A 144 -6.93 8.70 20.03
CA GLU A 144 -6.95 7.23 20.11
C GLU A 144 -8.17 6.62 19.38
N GLU A 145 -8.92 7.42 18.68
CA GLU A 145 -10.11 6.99 17.93
C GLU A 145 -9.74 6.18 16.69
N GLU A 146 -10.75 5.56 16.06
CA GLU A 146 -10.61 4.92 14.77
C GLU A 146 -10.28 5.97 13.69
N LEU A 147 -9.23 5.76 12.94
CA LEU A 147 -8.60 6.77 12.06
C LEU A 147 -8.67 6.42 10.57
N SER A 148 -9.32 5.31 10.19
CA SER A 148 -9.35 4.92 8.77
C SER A 148 -10.07 5.96 7.90
N GLU A 149 -11.10 6.61 8.42
CA GLU A 149 -11.79 7.70 7.73
C GLU A 149 -10.85 8.89 7.45
N VAL A 150 -10.02 9.25 8.41
CA VAL A 150 -9.04 10.33 8.25
C VAL A 150 -7.98 9.95 7.21
N ALA A 151 -7.43 8.74 7.29
CA ALA A 151 -6.44 8.24 6.33
C ALA A 151 -7.00 8.18 4.90
N ARG A 152 -8.27 7.79 4.75
CA ARG A 152 -8.98 7.81 3.46
C ARG A 152 -8.97 9.18 2.81
N GLN A 153 -9.15 10.23 3.58
CA GLN A 153 -9.17 11.61 3.07
C GLN A 153 -7.79 12.07 2.58
N GLY A 154 -6.73 11.46 3.02
CA GLY A 154 -5.39 11.68 2.47
C GLY A 154 -5.17 10.92 1.16
N SER A 155 -5.45 9.63 1.18
CA SER A 155 -5.41 8.74 0.02
C SER A 155 -6.39 7.59 0.27
N GLY A 156 -7.24 7.29 -0.69
CA GLY A 156 -8.30 6.29 -0.50
C GLY A 156 -7.76 4.96 0.03
N SER A 157 -6.77 4.39 -0.62
CA SER A 157 -6.15 3.12 -0.21
C SER A 157 -5.40 3.18 1.13
N ALA A 158 -5.11 4.36 1.66
CA ALA A 158 -4.42 4.52 2.93
C ALA A 158 -5.24 4.00 4.11
N CYS A 159 -6.56 4.03 4.03
CA CYS A 159 -7.40 3.50 5.09
C CYS A 159 -7.14 2.00 5.34
N ARG A 160 -6.80 1.24 4.30
CA ARG A 160 -6.46 -0.17 4.44
C ARG A 160 -5.10 -0.41 5.09
N SER A 161 -4.18 0.55 5.04
CA SER A 161 -2.88 0.48 5.74
C SER A 161 -2.97 0.80 7.23
N MET A 162 -4.15 1.16 7.74
CA MET A 162 -4.37 1.41 9.18
C MET A 162 -4.53 0.13 9.99
N PHE A 163 -4.63 -1.03 9.33
CA PHE A 163 -4.76 -2.34 9.98
C PHE A 163 -3.81 -3.35 9.35
N GLY A 164 -3.42 -4.35 10.15
CA GLY A 164 -2.62 -5.47 9.68
C GLY A 164 -3.44 -6.57 9.02
N GLY A 165 -2.76 -7.52 8.40
CA GLY A 165 -3.36 -8.72 7.83
C GLY A 165 -4.18 -8.45 6.58
N PHE A 166 -5.43 -8.87 6.59
CA PHE A 166 -6.39 -8.70 5.50
C PHE A 166 -7.39 -7.62 5.87
N VAL A 167 -7.56 -6.62 4.99
CA VAL A 167 -8.33 -5.42 5.30
C VAL A 167 -9.32 -5.10 4.18
N GLN A 168 -10.59 -4.95 4.56
CA GLN A 168 -11.64 -4.47 3.65
C GLN A 168 -11.82 -2.97 3.83
N TRP A 169 -11.92 -2.25 2.71
CA TRP A 169 -12.45 -0.90 2.68
C TRP A 169 -13.90 -0.95 2.20
N GLN A 170 -14.82 -0.69 3.10
CA GLN A 170 -16.24 -0.61 2.79
C GLN A 170 -16.54 0.66 2.00
N CYS A 171 -17.22 0.50 0.87
CA CYS A 171 -17.68 1.62 0.05
C CYS A 171 -18.55 2.58 0.86
N GLY A 172 -19.50 2.06 1.64
CA GLY A 172 -20.50 2.84 2.32
C GLY A 172 -21.58 3.35 1.36
N GLU A 173 -22.65 3.90 1.91
CA GLU A 173 -23.79 4.43 1.17
C GLU A 173 -24.08 5.90 1.52
N ARG A 174 -23.59 6.36 2.66
CA ARG A 174 -23.88 7.72 3.17
C ARG A 174 -23.13 8.77 2.35
N PRO A 175 -23.81 9.86 1.98
CA PRO A 175 -23.18 10.96 1.25
C PRO A 175 -22.06 11.66 2.02
N ASP A 176 -22.13 11.68 3.36
CA ASP A 176 -21.09 12.26 4.23
C ASP A 176 -19.85 11.37 4.40
N GLY A 177 -19.91 10.13 3.92
CA GLY A 177 -18.80 9.19 3.94
C GLY A 177 -18.48 8.59 5.31
N THR A 178 -19.30 8.81 6.33
CA THR A 178 -19.02 8.32 7.70
C THR A 178 -19.08 6.80 7.84
N ASP A 179 -19.69 6.10 6.89
CA ASP A 179 -19.76 4.63 6.82
C ASP A 179 -18.75 4.01 5.82
N SER A 180 -17.92 4.83 5.17
CA SER A 180 -16.84 4.37 4.29
C SER A 180 -15.55 4.19 5.09
N LEU A 181 -15.42 3.03 5.72
CA LEU A 181 -14.39 2.70 6.70
C LEU A 181 -13.61 1.46 6.30
N ALA A 182 -12.40 1.34 6.82
CA ALA A 182 -11.62 0.11 6.74
C ALA A 182 -11.93 -0.81 7.93
N LEU A 183 -11.99 -2.11 7.67
CA LEU A 183 -12.23 -3.15 8.67
C LEU A 183 -11.23 -4.28 8.47
N GLN A 184 -10.60 -4.74 9.56
CA GLN A 184 -9.76 -5.92 9.51
C GLN A 184 -10.63 -7.17 9.33
N VAL A 185 -10.37 -7.93 8.27
CA VAL A 185 -11.06 -9.20 7.97
C VAL A 185 -10.41 -10.35 8.73
N ALA A 186 -9.08 -10.37 8.77
CA ALA A 186 -8.29 -11.34 9.52
C ALA A 186 -6.92 -10.75 9.87
N PRO A 187 -6.33 -11.13 11.02
CA PRO A 187 -5.01 -10.64 11.40
C PRO A 187 -3.90 -11.25 10.53
N GLU A 188 -2.71 -10.67 10.59
CA GLU A 188 -1.53 -11.15 9.88
C GLU A 188 -1.11 -12.57 10.27
N THR A 189 -1.50 -13.02 11.45
CA THR A 189 -1.22 -14.36 11.96
C THR A 189 -2.18 -15.44 11.45
N HIS A 190 -3.25 -15.03 10.77
CA HIS A 190 -4.30 -15.95 10.31
C HIS A 190 -3.81 -16.96 9.27
N TRP A 191 -2.90 -16.54 8.40
CA TRP A 191 -2.39 -17.38 7.29
C TRP A 191 -0.87 -17.29 7.22
N PRO A 192 -0.15 -17.95 8.15
CA PRO A 192 1.30 -17.77 8.30
C PRO A 192 2.12 -18.31 7.12
N GLU A 193 1.57 -19.23 6.30
CA GLU A 193 2.26 -19.78 5.13
C GLU A 193 2.20 -18.87 3.89
N LEU A 194 1.33 -17.86 3.89
CA LEU A 194 1.17 -16.98 2.73
C LEU A 194 2.39 -16.08 2.57
N ARG A 195 2.93 -16.04 1.35
CA ARG A 195 4.07 -15.21 0.98
C ARG A 195 3.73 -14.30 -0.17
N VAL A 196 4.48 -13.21 -0.25
CA VAL A 196 4.33 -12.19 -1.27
C VAL A 196 5.69 -11.92 -1.90
N LEU A 197 5.75 -11.98 -3.23
CA LEU A 197 6.92 -11.63 -4.01
C LEU A 197 6.61 -10.41 -4.85
N VAL A 198 7.38 -9.34 -4.68
CA VAL A 198 7.28 -8.16 -5.54
C VAL A 198 8.38 -8.25 -6.59
N LEU A 199 7.99 -8.41 -7.85
CA LEU A 199 8.92 -8.39 -8.98
C LEU A 199 9.09 -6.93 -9.41
N VAL A 200 10.19 -6.32 -9.00
CA VAL A 200 10.48 -4.93 -9.32
C VAL A 200 11.10 -4.88 -10.71
N VAL A 201 10.42 -4.19 -11.60
CA VAL A 201 10.83 -4.01 -12.99
C VAL A 201 11.31 -2.56 -13.19
N SER A 202 11.29 -2.04 -14.40
CA SER A 202 11.75 -0.69 -14.70
C SER A 202 11.16 0.37 -13.77
N GLY A 203 11.96 1.36 -13.36
CA GLY A 203 11.53 2.56 -12.64
C GLY A 203 10.94 3.65 -13.53
N GLU A 204 10.47 3.34 -14.72
CA GLU A 204 9.85 4.32 -15.62
C GLU A 204 8.61 4.96 -15.00
N LYS A 205 8.43 6.24 -15.29
CA LYS A 205 7.28 7.01 -14.84
C LYS A 205 5.99 6.45 -15.43
N LYS A 206 4.94 6.35 -14.60
CA LYS A 206 3.60 5.95 -15.05
C LYS A 206 3.11 6.83 -16.20
N PRO A 207 2.46 6.26 -17.23
CA PRO A 207 1.88 7.04 -18.33
C PRO A 207 0.76 7.97 -17.87
N MET A 208 0.04 7.59 -16.81
CA MET A 208 -1.05 8.36 -16.23
C MET A 208 -1.13 8.13 -14.72
N GLY A 209 -1.28 9.21 -13.95
CA GLY A 209 -1.50 9.13 -12.52
C GLY A 209 -2.84 8.47 -12.19
N SER A 210 -2.93 7.80 -11.05
CA SER A 210 -4.13 7.06 -10.65
C SER A 210 -5.34 7.98 -10.43
N THR A 211 -5.15 9.18 -9.88
CA THR A 211 -6.25 10.13 -9.63
C THR A 211 -6.94 10.54 -10.93
N VAL A 212 -6.18 10.95 -11.95
CA VAL A 212 -6.71 11.33 -13.27
C VAL A 212 -7.29 10.12 -13.97
N GLY A 213 -6.60 8.98 -13.92
CA GLY A 213 -7.07 7.73 -14.52
C GLY A 213 -8.42 7.28 -13.96
N MET A 214 -8.58 7.28 -12.65
CA MET A 214 -9.86 6.94 -12.00
C MET A 214 -11.00 7.83 -12.46
N GLN A 215 -10.77 9.15 -12.51
CA GLN A 215 -11.81 10.09 -12.92
C GLN A 215 -12.22 9.86 -14.37
N THR A 216 -11.25 9.66 -15.26
CA THR A 216 -11.54 9.37 -16.67
C THR A 216 -12.29 8.05 -16.84
N SER A 217 -11.94 7.03 -16.06
CA SER A 217 -12.67 5.75 -16.08
C SER A 217 -14.12 5.90 -15.61
N VAL A 218 -14.38 6.65 -14.54
CA VAL A 218 -15.74 6.92 -14.06
C VAL A 218 -16.59 7.61 -15.12
N GLU A 219 -15.99 8.53 -15.85
CA GLU A 219 -16.68 9.30 -16.88
C GLU A 219 -16.95 8.51 -18.18
N THR A 220 -16.10 7.54 -18.51
CA THR A 220 -16.07 6.94 -19.86
C THR A 220 -16.23 5.43 -19.91
N SER A 221 -16.07 4.69 -18.82
CA SER A 221 -16.08 3.22 -18.85
C SER A 221 -17.38 2.60 -18.35
N PRO A 222 -18.23 2.07 -19.24
CA PRO A 222 -19.40 1.28 -18.83
C PRO A 222 -19.00 0.00 -18.06
N LEU A 223 -17.86 -0.57 -18.39
CA LEU A 223 -17.34 -1.76 -17.69
C LEU A 223 -17.07 -1.48 -16.21
N LEU A 224 -16.55 -0.28 -15.89
CA LEU A 224 -16.33 0.11 -14.49
C LEU A 224 -17.66 0.15 -13.70
N LYS A 225 -18.71 0.66 -14.30
CA LYS A 225 -20.04 0.70 -13.68
C LYS A 225 -20.57 -0.69 -13.37
N HIS A 226 -20.50 -1.59 -14.34
CA HIS A 226 -20.90 -3.00 -14.15
C HIS A 226 -20.04 -3.69 -13.10
N ARG A 227 -18.74 -3.46 -13.12
CA ARG A 227 -17.82 -3.97 -12.11
C ARG A 227 -18.24 -3.56 -10.69
N ALA A 228 -18.49 -2.27 -10.49
CA ALA A 228 -18.83 -1.72 -9.19
C ALA A 228 -20.18 -2.25 -8.66
N GLU A 229 -21.18 -2.32 -9.51
CA GLU A 229 -22.55 -2.67 -9.13
C GLU A 229 -22.79 -4.17 -8.98
N VAL A 230 -22.13 -4.99 -9.80
CA VAL A 230 -22.43 -6.43 -9.92
C VAL A 230 -21.25 -7.30 -9.50
N VAL A 231 -20.07 -7.06 -10.07
CA VAL A 231 -18.95 -8.00 -9.95
C VAL A 231 -18.28 -7.94 -8.58
N VAL A 232 -17.97 -6.74 -8.10
CA VAL A 232 -17.22 -6.56 -6.85
C VAL A 232 -17.98 -7.07 -5.63
N PRO A 233 -19.28 -6.80 -5.43
CA PRO A 233 -19.99 -7.33 -4.26
C PRO A 233 -19.89 -8.86 -4.13
N GLU A 234 -20.03 -9.58 -5.23
CA GLU A 234 -19.88 -11.03 -5.26
C GLU A 234 -18.44 -11.48 -5.00
N ARG A 235 -17.46 -10.85 -5.64
CA ARG A 235 -16.05 -11.17 -5.45
C ARG A 235 -15.56 -10.91 -4.03
N LEU A 236 -16.05 -9.86 -3.39
CA LEU A 236 -15.72 -9.59 -1.98
C LEU A 236 -16.19 -10.73 -1.06
N ALA A 237 -17.43 -11.18 -1.22
CA ALA A 237 -17.96 -12.28 -0.42
C ALA A 237 -17.16 -13.58 -0.64
N GLN A 238 -16.82 -13.88 -1.90
CA GLN A 238 -15.99 -15.04 -2.25
C GLN A 238 -14.58 -14.91 -1.69
N MET A 239 -13.94 -13.75 -1.82
CA MET A 239 -12.58 -13.53 -1.34
C MET A 239 -12.49 -13.65 0.19
N MET A 240 -13.45 -13.09 0.92
CA MET A 240 -13.49 -13.22 2.38
C MET A 240 -13.63 -14.69 2.82
N ARG A 241 -14.40 -15.49 2.09
CA ARG A 241 -14.52 -16.93 2.35
C ARG A 241 -13.18 -17.64 2.09
N HIS A 242 -12.53 -17.40 0.95
CA HIS A 242 -11.23 -18.01 0.62
C HIS A 242 -10.16 -17.65 1.66
N ILE A 243 -10.15 -16.42 2.15
CA ILE A 243 -9.24 -16.01 3.22
C ILE A 243 -9.55 -16.76 4.52
N ARG A 244 -10.81 -16.81 4.93
CA ARG A 244 -11.23 -17.52 6.14
C ARG A 244 -10.85 -18.99 6.11
N GLU A 245 -11.05 -19.64 5.01
CA GLU A 245 -10.76 -21.06 4.79
C GLU A 245 -9.28 -21.33 4.46
N ARG A 246 -8.48 -20.30 4.24
CA ARG A 246 -7.09 -20.42 3.75
C ARG A 246 -7.02 -21.26 2.47
N ASP A 247 -7.96 -20.99 1.58
CA ASP A 247 -8.09 -21.63 0.27
C ASP A 247 -7.24 -20.86 -0.75
N PHE A 248 -5.99 -21.29 -0.96
CA PHE A 248 -5.08 -20.61 -1.87
C PHE A 248 -5.54 -20.72 -3.33
N GLU A 249 -6.12 -21.85 -3.74
CA GLU A 249 -6.66 -22.01 -5.09
C GLU A 249 -7.71 -20.95 -5.41
N GLY A 250 -8.71 -20.81 -4.54
CA GLY A 250 -9.76 -19.82 -4.71
C GLY A 250 -9.26 -18.38 -4.57
N PHE A 251 -8.44 -18.11 -3.55
CA PHE A 251 -7.81 -16.82 -3.34
C PHE A 251 -6.99 -16.36 -4.54
N GLY A 252 -6.11 -17.24 -5.03
CA GLY A 252 -5.21 -16.92 -6.13
C GLY A 252 -5.93 -16.70 -7.44
N GLN A 253 -6.87 -17.57 -7.81
CA GLN A 253 -7.65 -17.39 -9.03
C GLN A 253 -8.46 -16.10 -9.01
N LEU A 254 -9.08 -15.80 -7.88
CA LEU A 254 -9.89 -14.57 -7.76
C LEU A 254 -9.03 -13.31 -7.81
N ALA A 255 -7.86 -13.31 -7.17
CA ALA A 255 -6.91 -12.19 -7.24
C ALA A 255 -6.46 -11.93 -8.67
N MET A 256 -6.12 -12.96 -9.43
CA MET A 256 -5.74 -12.83 -10.84
C MET A 256 -6.89 -12.31 -11.71
N ARG A 257 -8.10 -12.86 -11.54
CA ARG A 257 -9.29 -12.40 -12.27
C ARG A 257 -9.60 -10.93 -12.00
N ASP A 258 -9.47 -10.50 -10.75
CA ASP A 258 -9.77 -9.12 -10.39
C ASP A 258 -8.71 -8.14 -10.91
N SER A 259 -7.43 -8.54 -10.89
CA SER A 259 -6.37 -7.79 -11.56
C SER A 259 -6.65 -7.62 -13.05
N ASN A 260 -7.04 -8.70 -13.74
CA ASN A 260 -7.37 -8.68 -15.16
C ASN A 260 -8.54 -7.75 -15.45
N GLN A 261 -9.61 -7.77 -14.66
CA GLN A 261 -10.77 -6.92 -14.86
C GLN A 261 -10.44 -5.44 -14.61
N PHE A 262 -9.64 -5.15 -13.59
CA PHE A 262 -9.18 -3.78 -13.34
C PHE A 262 -8.47 -3.21 -14.58
N HIS A 263 -7.53 -3.94 -15.16
CA HIS A 263 -6.81 -3.49 -16.35
C HIS A 263 -7.68 -3.49 -17.60
N ALA A 264 -8.67 -4.37 -17.71
CA ALA A 264 -9.69 -4.31 -18.75
C ALA A 264 -10.54 -3.02 -18.64
N THR A 265 -10.86 -2.60 -17.43
CA THR A 265 -11.51 -1.30 -17.17
C THR A 265 -10.63 -0.13 -17.61
N CYS A 266 -9.33 -0.20 -17.38
CA CYS A 266 -8.39 0.81 -17.88
C CYS A 266 -8.38 0.88 -19.41
N LEU A 267 -8.43 -0.25 -20.11
CA LEU A 267 -8.53 -0.31 -21.56
C LEU A 267 -9.88 0.21 -22.09
N ASP A 268 -10.96 -0.03 -21.35
CA ASP A 268 -12.30 0.47 -21.68
C ASP A 268 -12.47 1.97 -21.44
N THR A 269 -11.56 2.58 -20.72
CA THR A 269 -11.48 4.02 -20.47
C THR A 269 -11.15 4.75 -21.77
N PHE A 270 -11.75 5.90 -22.01
CA PHE A 270 -11.48 6.67 -23.23
C PHE A 270 -10.91 8.07 -22.91
N PRO A 271 -9.69 8.41 -23.37
CA PRO A 271 -8.71 7.53 -24.03
C PRO A 271 -8.25 6.34 -23.15
N PRO A 272 -7.79 5.22 -23.76
CA PRO A 272 -7.44 4.04 -23.00
C PRO A 272 -6.21 4.25 -22.12
N ILE A 273 -6.17 3.55 -21.00
CA ILE A 273 -5.05 3.58 -20.05
C ILE A 273 -4.32 2.24 -20.11
N PHE A 274 -3.01 2.29 -20.34
CA PHE A 274 -2.13 1.13 -20.41
C PHE A 274 -1.15 1.16 -19.22
N TYR A 275 -1.47 0.48 -18.14
CA TYR A 275 -0.52 0.25 -17.05
C TYR A 275 0.30 -1.01 -17.27
N LEU A 276 -0.30 -2.04 -17.87
CA LEU A 276 0.38 -3.27 -18.23
C LEU A 276 1.29 -3.06 -19.43
N THR A 277 2.49 -3.63 -19.36
CA THR A 277 3.51 -3.61 -20.41
C THR A 277 3.64 -4.99 -21.07
N ASP A 278 4.48 -5.11 -22.09
CA ASP A 278 4.81 -6.40 -22.67
C ASP A 278 5.46 -7.33 -21.65
N LEU A 279 6.25 -6.79 -20.72
CA LEU A 279 6.83 -7.55 -19.61
C LEU A 279 5.74 -8.03 -18.65
N SER A 280 4.76 -7.20 -18.33
CA SER A 280 3.60 -7.61 -17.52
C SER A 280 2.89 -8.80 -18.14
N ARG A 281 2.65 -8.77 -19.44
CA ARG A 281 2.03 -9.87 -20.19
C ARG A 281 2.89 -11.13 -20.14
N HIS A 282 4.20 -11.00 -20.25
CA HIS A 282 5.14 -12.11 -20.14
C HIS A 282 5.09 -12.78 -18.75
N ILE A 283 5.07 -11.96 -17.68
CA ILE A 283 4.95 -12.45 -16.31
C ILE A 283 3.61 -13.16 -16.08
N ILE A 284 2.51 -12.61 -16.58
CA ILE A 284 1.19 -13.24 -16.53
C ILE A 284 1.22 -14.62 -17.20
N ALA A 285 1.76 -14.71 -18.40
CA ALA A 285 1.87 -15.96 -19.13
C ALA A 285 2.75 -16.99 -18.39
N LEU A 286 3.84 -16.54 -17.79
CA LEU A 286 4.72 -17.37 -16.98
C LEU A 286 3.99 -17.97 -15.79
N ALA A 287 3.21 -17.18 -15.06
CA ALA A 287 2.43 -17.64 -13.92
C ALA A 287 1.40 -18.70 -14.34
N HIS A 288 0.70 -18.49 -15.44
CA HIS A 288 -0.26 -19.47 -15.95
C HIS A 288 0.40 -20.76 -16.42
N ARG A 289 1.54 -20.71 -17.11
CA ARG A 289 2.29 -21.91 -17.50
C ARG A 289 2.78 -22.69 -16.28
N TYR A 290 3.26 -21.98 -15.25
CA TYR A 290 3.70 -22.59 -13.99
C TYR A 290 2.56 -23.33 -13.29
N ASN A 291 1.40 -22.71 -13.18
CA ASN A 291 0.21 -23.33 -12.58
C ASN A 291 -0.28 -24.51 -13.40
N THR A 292 -0.30 -24.40 -14.73
CA THR A 292 -0.69 -25.50 -15.64
C THR A 292 0.24 -26.69 -15.48
N HIS A 293 1.54 -26.48 -15.41
CA HIS A 293 2.53 -27.54 -15.19
C HIS A 293 2.26 -28.32 -13.89
N HIS A 294 1.95 -27.59 -12.81
CA HIS A 294 1.66 -28.22 -11.52
C HIS A 294 0.24 -28.76 -11.37
N GLY A 295 -0.65 -28.47 -12.30
CA GLY A 295 -2.03 -28.95 -12.29
C GLY A 295 -2.96 -28.24 -11.30
N HIS A 296 -2.50 -27.19 -10.63
CA HIS A 296 -3.28 -26.36 -9.72
C HIS A 296 -2.62 -24.99 -9.53
N THR A 297 -3.32 -24.05 -8.91
CA THR A 297 -2.82 -22.70 -8.67
C THR A 297 -1.80 -22.71 -7.53
N LYS A 298 -0.53 -22.53 -7.87
CA LYS A 298 0.59 -22.40 -6.91
C LYS A 298 1.07 -20.96 -6.77
N VAL A 299 0.84 -20.13 -7.77
CA VAL A 299 1.17 -18.70 -7.76
C VAL A 299 0.02 -17.90 -8.33
N ALA A 300 -0.12 -16.66 -7.86
CA ALA A 300 -1.14 -15.75 -8.34
C ALA A 300 -0.59 -14.36 -8.47
N TYR A 301 -0.71 -13.77 -9.65
CA TYR A 301 -0.30 -12.38 -9.87
C TYR A 301 -1.43 -11.40 -9.53
N THR A 302 -1.02 -10.20 -9.17
CA THR A 302 -1.85 -9.00 -9.22
C THR A 302 -0.99 -7.81 -9.65
N PHE A 303 -1.59 -6.87 -10.37
CA PHE A 303 -0.94 -5.64 -10.83
C PHE A 303 -1.77 -4.44 -10.39
N ASP A 304 -1.12 -3.45 -9.80
CA ASP A 304 -1.70 -2.14 -9.54
C ASP A 304 -1.54 -1.21 -10.76
N ALA A 305 -1.70 0.07 -10.58
CA ALA A 305 -1.53 1.07 -11.63
C ALA A 305 -0.03 1.32 -11.92
N GLY A 306 0.68 0.29 -12.30
CA GLY A 306 2.11 0.32 -12.58
C GLY A 306 2.64 -1.02 -13.09
N PRO A 307 3.94 -1.08 -13.46
CA PRO A 307 4.51 -2.24 -14.13
C PRO A 307 4.96 -3.37 -13.20
N ASN A 308 5.08 -3.13 -11.89
CA ASN A 308 5.56 -4.15 -10.95
C ASN A 308 4.51 -5.24 -10.76
N ALA A 309 4.96 -6.50 -10.84
CA ALA A 309 4.11 -7.63 -10.52
C ALA A 309 4.18 -7.98 -9.03
N VAL A 310 3.05 -8.24 -8.44
CA VAL A 310 2.97 -8.84 -7.11
C VAL A 310 2.49 -10.26 -7.26
N ILE A 311 3.24 -11.20 -6.71
CA ILE A 311 2.97 -12.64 -6.79
C ILE A 311 2.68 -13.17 -5.39
N PHE A 312 1.53 -13.79 -5.23
CA PHE A 312 1.19 -14.55 -4.02
C PHE A 312 1.55 -16.01 -4.20
N ALA A 313 2.09 -16.61 -3.16
CA ALA A 313 2.44 -18.04 -3.12
C ALA A 313 2.43 -18.53 -1.67
N LEU A 314 2.34 -19.83 -1.47
CA LEU A 314 2.62 -20.43 -0.16
C LEU A 314 4.14 -20.60 0.03
N ALA A 315 4.58 -20.66 1.27
CA ALA A 315 6.00 -20.67 1.63
C ALA A 315 6.80 -21.77 0.93
N ASP A 316 6.21 -22.95 0.76
CA ASP A 316 6.85 -24.11 0.12
C ASP A 316 7.01 -23.98 -1.41
N THR A 317 6.35 -23.02 -2.03
CA THR A 317 6.43 -22.76 -3.47
C THR A 317 7.49 -21.69 -3.81
N VAL A 318 7.84 -20.82 -2.88
CA VAL A 318 8.64 -19.62 -3.14
C VAL A 318 9.99 -19.94 -3.78
N ALA A 319 10.74 -20.89 -3.25
CA ALA A 319 12.08 -21.21 -3.74
C ALA A 319 12.07 -21.67 -5.21
N GLU A 320 11.17 -22.56 -5.59
CA GLU A 320 11.05 -23.03 -6.97
C GLU A 320 10.61 -21.91 -7.92
N PHE A 321 9.59 -21.14 -7.55
CA PHE A 321 9.08 -20.08 -8.41
C PHE A 321 10.12 -18.95 -8.61
N VAL A 322 10.86 -18.60 -7.57
CA VAL A 322 11.95 -17.62 -7.69
C VAL A 322 13.03 -18.08 -8.67
N GLU A 323 13.39 -19.36 -8.64
CA GLU A 323 14.33 -19.92 -9.64
C GLU A 323 13.76 -19.88 -11.07
N VAL A 324 12.46 -20.11 -11.24
CA VAL A 324 11.80 -19.95 -12.55
C VAL A 324 11.89 -18.49 -13.02
N VAL A 325 11.66 -17.54 -12.15
CA VAL A 325 11.80 -16.10 -12.47
C VAL A 325 13.24 -15.76 -12.81
N ARG A 326 14.21 -16.25 -12.03
CA ARG A 326 15.65 -16.02 -12.28
C ARG A 326 16.07 -16.57 -13.64
N ARG A 327 15.59 -17.73 -14.04
CA ARG A 327 15.86 -18.34 -15.35
C ARG A 327 15.19 -17.56 -16.49
N SER A 328 13.99 -17.06 -16.26
CA SER A 328 13.21 -16.32 -17.27
C SER A 328 13.69 -14.88 -17.43
N PHE A 329 14.17 -14.27 -16.37
CA PHE A 329 14.62 -12.88 -16.33
C PHE A 329 15.97 -12.79 -15.60
N PRO A 330 17.05 -13.33 -16.17
CA PRO A 330 18.35 -13.35 -15.49
C PRO A 330 18.79 -11.92 -15.10
N PRO A 331 19.41 -11.74 -13.92
CA PRO A 331 19.91 -10.43 -13.52
C PRO A 331 20.98 -9.95 -14.51
N ALA A 332 20.92 -8.66 -14.86
CA ALA A 332 21.88 -8.04 -15.81
C ALA A 332 23.28 -7.88 -15.21
N THR A 333 23.36 -7.78 -13.88
CA THR A 333 24.60 -7.58 -13.12
C THR A 333 24.63 -8.56 -11.95
N ASN A 334 25.32 -8.22 -10.86
CA ASN A 334 25.52 -9.10 -9.73
C ASN A 334 24.21 -9.74 -9.21
N GLY A 335 24.09 -11.06 -9.38
CA GLY A 335 22.92 -11.86 -8.95
C GLY A 335 22.78 -12.02 -7.44
N ASP A 336 23.75 -11.62 -6.62
CA ASP A 336 23.73 -11.78 -5.15
C ASP A 336 22.64 -10.92 -4.48
N GLN A 337 22.25 -9.80 -5.12
CA GLN A 337 21.22 -8.88 -4.65
C GLN A 337 19.89 -9.03 -5.41
N PHE A 338 19.73 -10.08 -6.19
CA PHE A 338 18.54 -10.27 -7.01
C PHE A 338 17.30 -10.60 -6.15
N VAL A 339 17.47 -11.36 -5.07
CA VAL A 339 16.40 -11.65 -4.12
C VAL A 339 16.71 -10.96 -2.80
N ARG A 340 15.76 -10.16 -2.33
CA ARG A 340 15.87 -9.36 -1.10
C ARG A 340 14.71 -9.67 -0.16
N GLY A 341 14.89 -9.35 1.12
CA GLY A 341 13.85 -9.50 2.13
C GLY A 341 13.98 -10.80 2.91
N LEU A 342 12.87 -11.53 3.06
CA LEU A 342 12.86 -12.77 3.84
C LEU A 342 13.81 -13.81 3.23
N PRO A 343 14.52 -14.58 4.06
CA PRO A 343 15.33 -15.68 3.57
C PRO A 343 14.43 -16.75 2.94
N MET A 344 14.98 -17.45 1.96
CA MET A 344 14.32 -18.58 1.31
C MET A 344 15.33 -19.71 1.08
N GLY A 345 14.82 -20.93 0.95
CA GLY A 345 15.64 -22.07 0.56
C GLY A 345 16.10 -21.98 -0.90
N SER A 346 16.95 -22.91 -1.30
CA SER A 346 17.33 -23.12 -2.68
C SER A 346 16.45 -24.20 -3.32
N ALA A 347 16.24 -24.09 -4.63
CA ALA A 347 15.55 -25.12 -5.40
C ALA A 347 16.34 -25.42 -6.68
N VAL A 348 16.33 -26.70 -7.07
CA VAL A 348 16.82 -27.16 -8.36
C VAL A 348 15.63 -27.45 -9.25
N LEU A 349 15.55 -26.78 -10.40
CA LEU A 349 14.45 -26.98 -11.34
C LEU A 349 14.63 -28.28 -12.12
N SER A 350 13.56 -29.06 -12.25
CA SER A 350 13.54 -30.21 -13.14
C SER A 350 13.63 -29.77 -14.62
N GLN A 351 14.17 -30.60 -15.47
CA GLN A 351 14.20 -30.32 -16.90
C GLN A 351 12.81 -30.18 -17.51
N GLU A 352 11.85 -30.96 -17.01
CA GLU A 352 10.44 -30.90 -17.43
C GLU A 352 9.81 -29.55 -17.10
N LEU A 353 10.04 -29.05 -15.90
CA LEU A 353 9.56 -27.72 -15.49
C LEU A 353 10.16 -26.62 -16.35
N VAL A 354 11.47 -26.63 -16.55
CA VAL A 354 12.16 -25.62 -17.37
C VAL A 354 11.61 -25.65 -18.81
N ALA A 355 11.46 -26.81 -19.40
CA ALA A 355 10.93 -26.95 -20.77
C ALA A 355 9.47 -26.47 -20.89
N ALA A 356 8.65 -26.70 -19.86
CA ALA A 356 7.24 -26.34 -19.88
C ALA A 356 6.99 -24.85 -19.59
N VAL A 357 7.82 -24.21 -18.79
CA VAL A 357 7.52 -22.89 -18.18
C VAL A 357 8.46 -21.80 -18.64
N VAL A 358 9.77 -22.07 -18.75
CA VAL A 358 10.77 -21.09 -19.13
C VAL A 358 10.82 -20.98 -20.66
N THR A 359 10.47 -19.80 -21.15
CA THR A 359 10.61 -19.44 -22.57
C THR A 359 11.96 -18.76 -22.81
N GLU A 360 12.14 -18.09 -23.95
CA GLU A 360 13.35 -17.35 -24.24
C GLU A 360 13.63 -16.32 -23.12
N PRO A 361 14.82 -16.37 -22.49
CA PRO A 361 15.16 -15.46 -21.41
C PRO A 361 15.20 -14.01 -21.83
N VAL A 362 14.75 -13.10 -20.95
CA VAL A 362 14.84 -11.65 -21.12
C VAL A 362 15.72 -11.07 -20.00
N PRO A 363 17.05 -11.04 -20.18
CA PRO A 363 17.97 -10.56 -19.16
C PRO A 363 17.71 -9.11 -18.77
N GLY A 364 17.79 -8.80 -17.46
CA GLY A 364 17.65 -7.46 -16.92
C GLY A 364 16.21 -6.95 -16.82
N ALA A 365 15.23 -7.69 -17.31
CA ALA A 365 13.82 -7.25 -17.29
C ALA A 365 13.27 -7.13 -15.89
N VAL A 366 13.63 -8.03 -14.98
CA VAL A 366 13.35 -7.94 -13.55
C VAL A 366 14.63 -7.48 -12.86
N GLN A 367 14.55 -6.36 -12.14
CA GLN A 367 15.72 -5.77 -11.47
C GLN A 367 16.05 -6.54 -10.19
N TYR A 368 15.02 -6.82 -9.37
CA TYR A 368 15.13 -7.64 -8.18
C TYR A 368 13.75 -8.14 -7.75
N ILE A 369 13.75 -9.13 -6.89
CA ILE A 369 12.56 -9.70 -6.25
C ILE A 369 12.61 -9.36 -4.77
N LEU A 370 11.52 -8.80 -4.24
CA LEU A 370 11.37 -8.60 -2.81
C LEU A 370 10.48 -9.71 -2.24
N HIS A 371 11.03 -10.52 -1.34
CA HIS A 371 10.30 -11.56 -0.64
C HIS A 371 9.82 -11.02 0.70
N THR A 372 8.51 -11.00 0.89
CA THR A 372 7.86 -10.53 2.12
C THR A 372 6.67 -11.40 2.50
N LYS A 373 5.97 -11.00 3.54
CA LYS A 373 4.78 -11.67 4.07
C LYS A 373 3.81 -10.64 4.62
N LEU A 374 2.66 -11.09 5.13
CA LEU A 374 1.73 -10.22 5.81
C LEU A 374 2.33 -9.70 7.12
N GLY A 375 1.95 -8.48 7.47
CA GLY A 375 2.43 -7.83 8.67
C GLY A 375 1.35 -7.02 9.38
N PRO A 376 1.71 -6.44 10.54
CA PRO A 376 0.82 -5.62 11.34
C PRO A 376 0.57 -4.23 10.73
N GLY A 377 -0.41 -3.53 11.27
CA GLY A 377 -0.69 -2.14 10.95
C GLY A 377 0.36 -1.16 11.46
N PRO A 378 0.04 0.13 11.53
CA PRO A 378 0.99 1.15 11.98
C PRO A 378 1.58 0.86 13.35
N GLN A 379 2.85 1.21 13.54
CA GLN A 379 3.61 0.99 14.77
C GLN A 379 4.11 2.33 15.31
N LEU A 380 4.03 2.48 16.63
CA LEU A 380 4.68 3.58 17.33
C LEU A 380 6.18 3.28 17.50
N VAL A 381 7.00 4.30 17.28
CA VAL A 381 8.44 4.24 17.49
C VAL A 381 8.80 5.11 18.70
N ASP A 382 9.13 4.48 19.81
CA ASP A 382 9.46 5.17 21.06
C ASP A 382 10.95 5.57 21.14
N ASP A 383 11.81 4.98 20.31
CA ASP A 383 13.24 5.26 20.30
C ASP A 383 13.55 6.62 19.68
N PRO A 384 14.04 7.61 20.47
CA PRO A 384 14.35 8.95 19.95
C PRO A 384 15.43 8.95 18.86
N SER A 385 16.27 7.93 18.78
CA SER A 385 17.30 7.82 17.74
C SER A 385 16.69 7.62 16.35
N GLN A 386 15.45 7.14 16.28
CA GLN A 386 14.74 6.89 15.02
C GLN A 386 13.83 8.07 14.58
N HIS A 387 13.77 9.14 15.34
CA HIS A 387 13.08 10.36 14.90
C HIS A 387 13.78 10.93 13.66
N LEU A 388 12.99 11.34 12.68
CA LEU A 388 13.49 11.97 11.45
C LEU A 388 13.81 13.45 11.62
N LEU A 389 13.31 14.07 12.68
CA LEU A 389 13.56 15.46 13.04
C LEU A 389 14.49 15.55 14.27
N GLY A 390 15.36 16.54 14.27
CA GLY A 390 16.19 16.87 15.42
C GLY A 390 15.47 17.72 16.46
N ALA A 391 16.18 18.05 17.54
CA ALA A 391 15.65 18.94 18.60
C ALA A 391 15.34 20.35 18.12
N ASP A 392 15.90 20.76 17.00
CA ASP A 392 15.62 22.02 16.30
C ASP A 392 14.37 21.95 15.39
N GLY A 393 13.74 20.79 15.28
CA GLY A 393 12.60 20.55 14.41
C GLY A 393 12.95 20.45 12.93
N LEU A 394 14.21 20.31 12.57
CA LEU A 394 14.67 20.15 11.19
C LEU A 394 15.06 18.70 10.90
N PRO A 395 15.01 18.26 9.63
CA PRO A 395 15.42 16.92 9.26
C PRO A 395 16.84 16.61 9.71
N ARG A 396 17.03 15.43 10.28
CA ARG A 396 18.37 14.93 10.60
C ARG A 396 19.12 14.60 9.32
N SER A 397 20.36 15.01 9.24
CA SER A 397 21.27 14.55 8.19
C SER A 397 21.54 13.07 8.43
N HIS A 398 21.17 12.22 7.50
CA HIS A 398 21.67 10.85 7.48
C HIS A 398 23.16 10.90 7.10
N ALA A 399 24.03 10.66 8.07
CA ALA A 399 25.46 10.55 7.84
C ALA A 399 25.82 9.27 7.09
#